data_0aac2ef15cedd54c4d1c0c21dfaf9ae3
#
_entry.id   0aac2ef15cedd54c4d1c0c21dfaf9ae3
#
_cell.length_a   1.000
_cell.length_b   1.000
_cell.length_c   1.000
_cell.angle_alpha   90.00
_cell.angle_beta   90.00
_cell.angle_gamma   90.00
#
_symmetry.space_group_name_H-M   'P 1'
#
loop_
_entity.id
_entity.type
_entity.pdbx_description
1 polymer ?
#
loop_
_entity_poly.entity_id
_entity_poly.type
_entity_poly.pdbx_seq_one_letter_code
_entity_poly.pdbx_strand_id
1 'polypeptide(L)'
;MHLVQRVAAVVLTLGLSASLVGCGFHLKGMNPSTTPSAYTKMSLVLPDNTEALHEKLALYLSASGIQLSNAPDAYVLHILDYAPQRYELNGKLVETLLRLTVTFRIEDAQGHAVTEVRTITASRNYQYDVATVNTDDQEQKYLNQVIVDDVAQQIARQISSNRLPKVTQAATAAPSQP
;
A
#
# COMPACT_ATOMS: atom_id res chain seq x y z
N MET A 1 41.80 -31.71 -37.92
CA MET A 1 41.77 -30.89 -36.73
C MET A 1 40.62 -29.85 -36.72
N HIS A 2 40.23 -29.31 -37.85
CA HIS A 2 39.16 -28.26 -37.90
C HIS A 2 37.74 -28.75 -37.60
N LEU A 3 37.42 -30.01 -37.81
CA LEU A 3 36.08 -30.56 -37.54
C LEU A 3 35.79 -30.64 -36.01
N VAL A 4 36.77 -31.13 -35.25
CA VAL A 4 36.67 -31.25 -33.78
C VAL A 4 36.57 -29.87 -33.11
N GLN A 5 37.30 -28.88 -33.60
CA GLN A 5 37.19 -27.50 -33.09
C GLN A 5 35.83 -26.87 -33.38
N ARG A 6 35.25 -27.14 -34.56
CA ARG A 6 33.91 -26.65 -34.90
C ARG A 6 32.81 -27.29 -34.02
N VAL A 7 32.91 -28.58 -33.78
CA VAL A 7 31.99 -29.28 -32.90
C VAL A 7 32.10 -28.79 -31.46
N ALA A 8 33.32 -28.60 -30.96
CA ALA A 8 33.55 -28.07 -29.62
C ALA A 8 33.00 -26.65 -29.46
N ALA A 9 33.14 -25.77 -30.46
CA ALA A 9 32.58 -24.41 -30.42
C ALA A 9 31.05 -24.41 -30.42
N VAL A 10 30.40 -25.30 -31.19
CA VAL A 10 28.94 -25.40 -31.20
C VAL A 10 28.38 -25.93 -29.86
N VAL A 11 29.04 -26.91 -29.24
CA VAL A 11 28.64 -27.43 -27.92
C VAL A 11 28.84 -26.35 -26.85
N LEU A 12 29.88 -25.58 -26.89
CA LEU A 12 30.13 -24.50 -25.94
C LEU A 12 29.10 -23.38 -26.07
N THR A 13 28.72 -23.00 -27.28
CA THR A 13 27.67 -21.97 -27.49
C THR A 13 26.30 -22.44 -27.11
N LEU A 14 25.94 -23.72 -27.35
CA LEU A 14 24.68 -24.28 -26.87
C LEU A 14 24.64 -24.37 -25.32
N GLY A 15 25.76 -24.71 -24.69
CA GLY A 15 25.86 -24.77 -23.22
C GLY A 15 25.71 -23.38 -22.56
N LEU A 16 26.28 -22.34 -23.17
CA LEU A 16 26.17 -20.96 -22.65
C LEU A 16 24.75 -20.38 -22.82
N SER A 17 24.04 -20.72 -23.89
CA SER A 17 22.68 -20.27 -24.11
C SER A 17 21.67 -20.95 -23.19
N ALA A 18 21.92 -22.20 -22.76
CA ALA A 18 21.05 -22.90 -21.79
C ALA A 18 21.15 -22.32 -20.37
N SER A 19 22.27 -21.73 -19.98
CA SER A 19 22.45 -21.13 -18.65
C SER A 19 21.77 -19.75 -18.48
N LEU A 20 21.37 -19.09 -19.56
CA LEU A 20 20.67 -17.79 -19.54
C LEU A 20 19.16 -17.91 -19.31
N VAL A 21 18.58 -19.10 -19.43
CA VAL A 21 17.14 -19.35 -19.20
C VAL A 21 16.80 -19.57 -17.73
N GLY A 22 17.81 -19.69 -16.85
CA GLY A 22 17.65 -20.04 -15.43
C GLY A 22 17.35 -18.88 -14.48
N CYS A 23 17.43 -17.62 -14.91
CA CYS A 23 16.98 -16.50 -14.07
C CYS A 23 15.47 -16.33 -14.24
N GLY A 24 14.72 -17.11 -13.50
CA GLY A 24 13.26 -16.98 -13.39
C GLY A 24 12.86 -15.62 -12.84
N PHE A 25 12.95 -14.57 -13.63
CA PHE A 25 12.27 -13.30 -13.35
C PHE A 25 10.76 -13.55 -13.46
N HIS A 26 10.15 -14.01 -12.38
CA HIS A 26 8.72 -13.97 -12.25
C HIS A 26 8.32 -12.51 -12.03
N LEU A 27 7.71 -11.90 -13.03
CA LEU A 27 7.03 -10.63 -12.87
C LEU A 27 5.95 -10.84 -11.78
N LYS A 28 6.23 -10.35 -10.58
CA LYS A 28 5.28 -10.35 -9.47
C LYS A 28 4.14 -9.39 -9.84
N GLY A 29 3.05 -9.92 -10.31
CA GLY A 29 1.88 -9.15 -10.73
C GLY A 29 1.03 -9.77 -11.83
N MET A 30 1.54 -10.80 -12.53
CA MET A 30 0.79 -11.48 -13.59
C MET A 30 0.40 -12.92 -13.28
N ASN A 31 0.67 -13.42 -12.08
CA ASN A 31 0.22 -14.75 -11.68
C ASN A 31 -1.06 -14.65 -10.87
N PRO A 32 -2.18 -15.23 -11.35
CA PRO A 32 -3.43 -15.37 -10.59
C PRO A 32 -3.30 -16.34 -9.39
N SER A 33 -2.11 -16.85 -9.11
CA SER A 33 -1.81 -17.73 -7.98
C SER A 33 -1.35 -17.00 -6.70
N THR A 34 -1.39 -15.69 -6.65
CA THR A 34 -1.36 -15.00 -5.35
C THR A 34 -2.63 -15.36 -4.62
N THR A 35 -2.49 -15.90 -3.42
CA THR A 35 -3.60 -16.20 -2.51
C THR A 35 -4.64 -15.08 -2.62
N PRO A 36 -5.88 -15.38 -3.03
CA PRO A 36 -6.91 -14.35 -3.16
C PRO A 36 -7.00 -13.57 -1.86
N SER A 37 -7.19 -12.27 -1.94
CA SER A 37 -7.47 -11.49 -0.74
C SER A 37 -8.64 -12.12 0.02
N ALA A 38 -8.54 -12.19 1.34
CA ALA A 38 -9.66 -12.62 2.18
C ALA A 38 -10.87 -11.69 1.99
N TYR A 39 -10.63 -10.50 1.44
CA TYR A 39 -11.61 -9.43 1.25
C TYR A 39 -11.83 -9.21 -0.25
N THR A 40 -12.75 -9.96 -0.86
CA THR A 40 -13.02 -9.89 -2.31
C THR A 40 -13.92 -8.74 -2.72
N LYS A 41 -14.85 -8.35 -1.83
CA LYS A 41 -15.74 -7.20 -2.00
C LYS A 41 -15.58 -6.26 -0.82
N MET A 42 -15.46 -4.97 -1.11
CA MET A 42 -15.18 -3.96 -0.08
C MET A 42 -15.88 -2.65 -0.39
N SER A 43 -16.40 -1.99 0.62
CA SER A 43 -16.80 -0.58 0.58
C SER A 43 -15.80 0.28 1.34
N LEU A 44 -15.79 1.57 1.05
CA LEU A 44 -14.89 2.54 1.67
C LEU A 44 -15.70 3.53 2.50
N VAL A 45 -15.34 3.69 3.77
CA VAL A 45 -15.87 4.71 4.67
C VAL A 45 -14.71 5.57 5.15
N LEU A 46 -14.75 6.85 4.81
CA LEU A 46 -13.69 7.80 5.11
C LEU A 46 -14.27 9.07 5.76
N PRO A 47 -13.45 9.79 6.53
CA PRO A 47 -13.79 11.14 7.00
C PRO A 47 -13.98 12.13 5.85
N ASP A 48 -14.62 13.25 6.13
CA ASP A 48 -14.78 14.36 5.19
C ASP A 48 -13.41 14.93 4.74
N ASN A 49 -13.35 15.51 3.54
CA ASN A 49 -12.16 16.13 2.93
C ASN A 49 -10.99 15.15 2.71
N THR A 50 -11.30 13.91 2.37
CA THR A 50 -10.31 12.85 2.08
C THR A 50 -10.45 12.27 0.67
N GLU A 51 -10.99 13.05 -0.28
CA GLU A 51 -11.29 12.62 -1.65
C GLU A 51 -10.06 12.04 -2.36
N ALA A 52 -8.90 12.68 -2.18
CA ALA A 52 -7.65 12.21 -2.77
C ALA A 52 -7.24 10.82 -2.24
N LEU A 53 -7.43 10.56 -0.95
CA LEU A 53 -7.17 9.24 -0.36
C LEU A 53 -8.18 8.21 -0.88
N HIS A 54 -9.46 8.60 -0.98
CA HIS A 54 -10.52 7.72 -1.50
C HIS A 54 -10.21 7.27 -2.94
N GLU A 55 -9.87 8.20 -3.84
CA GLU A 55 -9.53 7.88 -5.23
C GLU A 55 -8.33 6.92 -5.32
N LYS A 56 -7.28 7.17 -4.54
CA LYS A 56 -6.08 6.32 -4.55
C LYS A 56 -6.35 4.94 -3.96
N LEU A 57 -7.12 4.85 -2.86
CA LEU A 57 -7.54 3.56 -2.31
C LEU A 57 -8.39 2.77 -3.30
N ALA A 58 -9.36 3.42 -3.95
CA ALA A 58 -10.19 2.80 -4.97
C ALA A 58 -9.34 2.22 -6.12
N LEU A 59 -8.36 2.99 -6.60
CA LEU A 59 -7.44 2.57 -7.64
C LEU A 59 -6.63 1.33 -7.23
N TYR A 60 -5.95 1.39 -6.08
CA TYR A 60 -5.03 0.31 -5.66
C TYR A 60 -5.74 -0.96 -5.21
N LEU A 61 -6.90 -0.84 -4.56
CA LEU A 61 -7.71 -2.00 -4.18
C LEU A 61 -8.26 -2.71 -5.41
N SER A 62 -8.80 -1.95 -6.38
CA SER A 62 -9.29 -2.52 -7.64
C SER A 62 -8.17 -3.17 -8.45
N ALA A 63 -6.99 -2.54 -8.53
CA ALA A 63 -5.81 -3.12 -9.18
C ALA A 63 -5.31 -4.41 -8.49
N SER A 64 -5.62 -4.57 -7.19
CA SER A 64 -5.33 -5.80 -6.44
C SER A 64 -6.41 -6.88 -6.56
N GLY A 65 -7.44 -6.66 -7.39
CA GLY A 65 -8.53 -7.61 -7.62
C GLY A 65 -9.66 -7.54 -6.58
N ILE A 66 -9.68 -6.54 -5.72
CA ILE A 66 -10.76 -6.29 -4.77
C ILE A 66 -11.86 -5.48 -5.45
N GLN A 67 -13.08 -6.00 -5.46
CA GLN A 67 -14.22 -5.31 -6.04
C GLN A 67 -14.78 -4.28 -5.06
N LEU A 68 -14.80 -3.02 -5.46
CA LEU A 68 -15.48 -1.98 -4.70
C LEU A 68 -16.98 -2.07 -4.92
N SER A 69 -17.74 -2.24 -3.84
CA SER A 69 -19.18 -2.44 -3.87
C SER A 69 -19.82 -2.05 -2.54
N ASN A 70 -20.98 -1.42 -2.62
CA ASN A 70 -21.82 -1.15 -1.45
C ASN A 70 -22.85 -2.29 -1.20
N ALA A 71 -22.52 -3.52 -1.64
CA ALA A 71 -23.37 -4.67 -1.40
C ALA A 71 -23.49 -4.97 0.10
N PRO A 72 -24.63 -5.51 0.56
CA PRO A 72 -24.86 -5.77 1.98
C PRO A 72 -23.95 -6.87 2.57
N ASP A 73 -23.21 -7.59 1.73
CA ASP A 73 -22.22 -8.60 2.11
C ASP A 73 -20.77 -8.11 2.01
N ALA A 74 -20.56 -6.86 1.62
CA ALA A 74 -19.21 -6.30 1.46
C ALA A 74 -18.57 -6.00 2.82
N TYR A 75 -17.27 -6.25 2.92
CA TYR A 75 -16.46 -5.73 4.02
C TYR A 75 -16.34 -4.20 3.91
N VAL A 76 -16.12 -3.55 5.02
CA VAL A 76 -15.93 -2.10 5.09
C VAL A 76 -14.48 -1.79 5.45
N LEU A 77 -13.76 -1.10 4.57
CA LEU A 77 -12.52 -0.44 4.97
C LEU A 77 -12.88 0.89 5.60
N HIS A 78 -12.79 0.96 6.93
CA HIS A 78 -13.12 2.14 7.70
C HIS A 78 -11.84 2.91 8.05
N ILE A 79 -11.70 4.09 7.49
CA ILE A 79 -10.65 5.04 7.87
C ILE A 79 -11.16 5.81 9.09
N LEU A 80 -10.55 5.52 10.23
CA LEU A 80 -10.95 6.08 11.54
C LEU A 80 -10.37 7.47 11.75
N ASP A 81 -9.19 7.73 11.21
CA ASP A 81 -8.50 9.00 11.39
C ASP A 81 -7.63 9.32 10.15
N TYR A 82 -7.61 10.58 9.80
CA TYR A 82 -6.79 11.15 8.72
C TYR A 82 -6.16 12.44 9.22
N ALA A 83 -4.90 12.39 9.61
CA ALA A 83 -4.18 13.47 10.27
C ALA A 83 -2.98 13.96 9.45
N PRO A 84 -3.19 14.94 8.53
CA PRO A 84 -2.10 15.64 7.88
C PRO A 84 -1.45 16.63 8.85
N GLN A 85 -0.13 16.69 8.87
CA GLN A 85 0.66 17.57 9.72
C GLN A 85 1.76 18.23 8.91
N ARG A 86 2.02 19.50 9.20
CA ARG A 86 3.14 20.29 8.65
C ARG A 86 3.97 20.84 9.81
N TYR A 87 5.26 20.60 9.77
CA TYR A 87 6.23 21.12 10.72
C TYR A 87 7.26 21.96 9.97
N GLU A 88 7.55 23.15 10.48
CA GLU A 88 8.55 24.05 9.92
C GLU A 88 9.71 24.22 10.90
N LEU A 89 10.91 24.03 10.39
CA LEU A 89 12.16 24.31 11.09
C LEU A 89 12.75 25.58 10.49
N ASN A 90 12.78 26.65 11.29
CA ASN A 90 13.23 27.94 10.84
C ASN A 90 14.75 28.09 10.94
N GLY A 91 15.40 28.49 9.83
CA GLY A 91 16.80 28.77 9.70
C GLY A 91 17.05 29.75 8.56
N LYS A 92 18.27 29.78 7.97
CA LYS A 92 18.53 30.51 6.71
C LYS A 92 17.74 29.94 5.54
N LEU A 93 17.54 28.62 5.53
CA LEU A 93 16.60 27.92 4.69
C LEU A 93 15.52 27.36 5.62
N VAL A 94 14.27 27.42 5.20
CA VAL A 94 13.17 26.81 5.95
C VAL A 94 13.06 25.36 5.48
N GLU A 95 13.22 24.44 6.41
CA GLU A 95 12.95 23.03 6.16
C GLU A 95 11.53 22.71 6.62
N THR A 96 10.74 22.15 5.74
CA THR A 96 9.37 21.73 6.02
C THR A 96 9.28 20.22 5.99
N LEU A 97 8.72 19.64 7.05
CA LEU A 97 8.35 18.23 7.13
C LEU A 97 6.83 18.10 7.00
N LEU A 98 6.39 17.44 5.95
CA LEU A 98 5.00 17.01 5.76
C LEU A 98 4.86 15.58 6.26
N ARG A 99 3.83 15.31 7.06
CA ARG A 99 3.49 13.99 7.58
C ARG A 99 2.00 13.73 7.44
N LEU A 100 1.67 12.53 7.01
CA LEU A 100 0.29 12.04 7.02
C LEU A 100 0.23 10.77 7.86
N THR A 101 -0.64 10.76 8.85
CA THR A 101 -0.97 9.59 9.65
C THR A 101 -2.40 9.17 9.35
N VAL A 102 -2.58 7.91 8.99
CA VAL A 102 -3.91 7.34 8.70
C VAL A 102 -4.12 6.11 9.58
N THR A 103 -5.24 6.10 10.30
CA THR A 103 -5.64 4.97 11.14
C THR A 103 -6.87 4.31 10.55
N PHE A 104 -6.87 2.98 10.43
CA PHE A 104 -7.92 2.23 9.77
C PHE A 104 -8.13 0.84 10.39
N ARG A 105 -9.26 0.23 10.07
CA ARG A 105 -9.57 -1.18 10.32
C ARG A 105 -10.51 -1.71 9.24
N ILE A 106 -10.67 -3.02 9.18
CA ILE A 106 -11.71 -3.66 8.37
C ILE A 106 -12.83 -4.12 9.30
N GLU A 107 -14.05 -3.87 8.87
CA GLU A 107 -15.29 -4.26 9.53
C GLU A 107 -16.06 -5.23 8.62
N ASP A 108 -16.93 -6.04 9.23
CA ASP A 108 -17.91 -6.82 8.49
C ASP A 108 -19.11 -5.95 8.09
N ALA A 109 -20.05 -6.54 7.37
CA ALA A 109 -21.27 -5.85 6.93
C ALA A 109 -22.20 -5.42 8.10
N GLN A 110 -21.97 -5.92 9.31
CA GLN A 110 -22.71 -5.59 10.52
C GLN A 110 -22.00 -4.52 11.36
N GLY A 111 -20.82 -4.06 10.93
CA GLY A 111 -20.03 -3.05 11.62
C GLY A 111 -19.11 -3.61 12.72
N HIS A 112 -18.98 -4.94 12.82
CA HIS A 112 -18.04 -5.53 13.78
C HIS A 112 -16.62 -5.49 13.22
N ALA A 113 -15.66 -5.16 14.06
CA ALA A 113 -14.26 -5.16 13.67
C ALA A 113 -13.78 -6.59 13.35
N VAL A 114 -13.25 -6.77 12.13
CA VAL A 114 -12.65 -8.02 11.66
C VAL A 114 -11.14 -8.01 11.88
N THR A 115 -10.54 -6.82 11.76
CA THR A 115 -9.12 -6.62 12.00
C THR A 115 -8.89 -5.67 13.18
N GLU A 116 -7.71 -5.80 13.79
CA GLU A 116 -7.23 -4.78 14.72
C GLU A 116 -7.07 -3.44 14.02
N VAL A 117 -7.10 -2.37 14.81
CA VAL A 117 -6.80 -1.01 14.35
C VAL A 117 -5.34 -0.92 13.92
N ARG A 118 -5.10 -0.34 12.76
CA ARG A 118 -3.76 -0.14 12.19
C ARG A 118 -3.53 1.33 11.88
N THR A 119 -2.30 1.75 12.10
CA THR A 119 -1.85 3.11 11.76
C THR A 119 -0.71 3.04 10.76
N ILE A 120 -0.80 3.84 9.71
CA ILE A 120 0.26 4.06 8.73
C ILE A 120 0.66 5.53 8.78
N THR A 121 1.95 5.77 8.76
CA THR A 121 2.51 7.12 8.70
C THR A 121 3.46 7.21 7.52
N ALA A 122 3.29 8.23 6.69
CA ALA A 122 4.25 8.60 5.65
C ALA A 122 4.68 10.05 5.84
N SER A 123 5.91 10.38 5.46
CA SER A 123 6.44 11.73 5.58
C SER A 123 7.37 12.06 4.41
N ARG A 124 7.43 13.35 4.08
CA ARG A 124 8.37 13.95 3.12
C ARG A 124 8.87 15.26 3.68
N ASN A 125 10.11 15.55 3.42
CA ASN A 125 10.71 16.85 3.75
C ASN A 125 11.15 17.55 2.47
N TYR A 126 11.10 18.88 2.51
CA TYR A 126 11.63 19.74 1.47
C TYR A 126 12.17 21.04 2.08
N GLN A 127 13.01 21.73 1.33
CA GLN A 127 13.57 23.01 1.73
C GLN A 127 13.14 24.08 0.74
N TYR A 128 12.78 25.24 1.24
CA TYR A 128 12.49 26.39 0.39
C TYR A 128 13.15 27.68 0.91
N ASP A 129 13.42 28.58 0.00
CA ASP A 129 13.88 29.94 0.33
C ASP A 129 12.67 30.86 0.48
N VAL A 130 12.61 31.60 1.57
CA VAL A 130 11.52 32.55 1.87
C VAL A 130 11.37 33.64 0.78
N ALA A 131 12.42 33.89 0.00
CA ALA A 131 12.36 34.81 -1.14
C ALA A 131 11.59 34.24 -2.36
N THR A 132 11.24 32.95 -2.38
CA THR A 132 10.59 32.24 -3.53
C THR A 132 9.25 31.66 -3.16
N VAL A 133 8.38 32.43 -2.55
CA VAL A 133 7.08 31.99 -1.97
C VAL A 133 6.18 31.20 -2.94
N ASN A 134 6.21 31.50 -4.24
CA ASN A 134 5.38 30.79 -5.22
C ASN A 134 5.79 29.32 -5.47
N THR A 135 7.02 28.97 -5.11
CA THR A 135 7.55 27.60 -5.31
C THR A 135 7.14 26.68 -4.16
N ASP A 136 6.96 27.23 -2.95
CA ASP A 136 6.55 26.47 -1.76
C ASP A 136 5.17 25.81 -1.93
N ASP A 137 4.18 26.56 -2.38
CA ASP A 137 2.81 26.06 -2.54
C ASP A 137 2.70 24.92 -3.56
N GLN A 138 3.47 24.99 -4.65
CA GLN A 138 3.47 23.94 -5.67
C GLN A 138 4.17 22.68 -5.17
N GLU A 139 5.32 22.84 -4.53
CA GLU A 139 6.06 21.71 -3.95
C GLU A 139 5.24 21.02 -2.85
N GLN A 140 4.63 21.80 -1.97
CA GLN A 140 3.76 21.27 -0.92
C GLN A 140 2.59 20.47 -1.50
N LYS A 141 1.90 20.99 -2.51
CA LYS A 141 0.80 20.28 -3.17
C LYS A 141 1.25 18.96 -3.78
N TYR A 142 2.36 18.98 -4.51
CA TYR A 142 2.95 17.80 -5.11
C TYR A 142 3.31 16.75 -4.06
N LEU A 143 4.02 17.14 -3.01
CA LEU A 143 4.45 16.22 -1.96
C LEU A 143 3.27 15.67 -1.14
N ASN A 144 2.23 16.46 -0.92
CA ASN A 144 1.00 15.96 -0.30
C ASN A 144 0.35 14.85 -1.15
N GLN A 145 0.31 15.01 -2.48
CA GLN A 145 -0.20 13.95 -3.37
C GLN A 145 0.66 12.68 -3.30
N VAL A 146 1.99 12.84 -3.26
CA VAL A 146 2.93 11.71 -3.12
C VAL A 146 2.73 10.98 -1.80
N ILE A 147 2.52 11.71 -0.70
CA ILE A 147 2.29 11.12 0.63
C ILE A 147 0.96 10.34 0.67
N VAL A 148 -0.11 10.93 0.12
CA VAL A 148 -1.42 10.27 0.04
C VAL A 148 -1.34 9.00 -0.81
N ASP A 149 -0.66 9.06 -1.95
CA ASP A 149 -0.43 7.92 -2.82
C ASP A 149 0.32 6.79 -2.11
N ASP A 150 1.39 7.12 -1.41
CA ASP A 150 2.22 6.18 -0.64
C ASP A 150 1.41 5.48 0.47
N VAL A 151 0.62 6.25 1.24
CA VAL A 151 -0.26 5.71 2.29
C VAL A 151 -1.32 4.77 1.69
N ALA A 152 -2.02 5.21 0.63
CA ALA A 152 -3.03 4.39 -0.03
C ALA A 152 -2.47 3.07 -0.56
N GLN A 153 -1.29 3.13 -1.19
CA GLN A 153 -0.60 1.94 -1.67
C GLN A 153 -0.20 0.99 -0.53
N GLN A 154 0.27 1.53 0.60
CA GLN A 154 0.63 0.72 1.78
C GLN A 154 -0.60 0.03 2.38
N ILE A 155 -1.74 0.74 2.51
CA ILE A 155 -3.01 0.16 2.97
C ILE A 155 -3.42 -0.99 2.03
N ALA A 156 -3.51 -0.73 0.73
CA ALA A 156 -3.92 -1.72 -0.26
C ALA A 156 -3.02 -2.97 -0.25
N ARG A 157 -1.69 -2.79 -0.11
CA ARG A 157 -0.75 -3.91 0.01
C ARG A 157 -0.99 -4.75 1.27
N GLN A 158 -1.28 -4.14 2.42
CA GLN A 158 -1.56 -4.89 3.65
C GLN A 158 -2.84 -5.71 3.53
N ILE A 159 -3.88 -5.14 2.90
CA ILE A 159 -5.16 -5.82 2.69
C ILE A 159 -4.99 -6.98 1.70
N SER A 160 -4.42 -6.71 0.51
CA SER A 160 -4.28 -7.72 -0.55
C SER A 160 -3.35 -8.86 -0.16
N SER A 161 -2.36 -8.62 0.69
CA SER A 161 -1.43 -9.64 1.18
C SER A 161 -1.93 -10.40 2.42
N ASN A 162 -3.14 -10.14 2.89
CA ASN A 162 -3.74 -10.74 4.10
C ASN A 162 -2.84 -10.59 5.36
N ARG A 163 -2.11 -9.48 5.48
CA ARG A 163 -1.17 -9.23 6.60
C ARG A 163 -1.79 -8.46 7.77
N LEU A 164 -3.08 -8.19 7.71
CA LEU A 164 -3.77 -7.51 8.80
C LEU A 164 -4.04 -8.50 9.94
N PRO A 165 -3.66 -8.18 11.19
CA PRO A 165 -3.99 -9.00 12.35
C PRO A 165 -5.50 -9.00 12.53
N LYS A 166 -6.06 -10.19 12.72
CA LYS A 166 -7.48 -10.37 13.00
C LYS A 166 -7.77 -10.08 14.47
N VAL A 167 -8.92 -9.51 14.75
CA VAL A 167 -9.40 -9.38 16.14
C VAL A 167 -9.56 -10.79 16.71
N THR A 168 -8.74 -11.12 17.72
CA THR A 168 -8.94 -12.32 18.50
C THR A 168 -10.16 -12.06 19.38
N GLN A 169 -11.29 -12.72 19.11
CA GLN A 169 -12.39 -12.75 20.06
C GLN A 169 -11.85 -13.42 21.32
N ALA A 170 -11.48 -12.60 22.31
CA ALA A 170 -11.25 -13.08 23.65
C ALA A 170 -12.56 -13.75 24.07
N ALA A 171 -12.52 -15.07 24.27
CA ALA A 171 -13.61 -15.82 24.81
C ALA A 171 -14.13 -15.06 26.02
N THR A 172 -15.39 -14.68 25.98
CA THR A 172 -16.12 -14.19 27.16
C THR A 172 -16.13 -15.34 28.16
N ALA A 173 -15.08 -15.42 28.98
CA ALA A 173 -15.06 -16.28 30.15
C ALA A 173 -16.13 -15.71 31.09
N ALA A 174 -17.30 -16.35 31.09
CA ALA A 174 -18.28 -16.13 32.12
C ALA A 174 -17.63 -16.34 33.49
N PRO A 175 -17.77 -15.40 34.44
CA PRO A 175 -17.34 -15.67 35.78
C PRO A 175 -18.24 -16.77 36.34
N SER A 176 -17.67 -17.97 36.56
CA SER A 176 -18.26 -18.97 37.39
C SER A 176 -18.33 -18.40 38.83
N GLN A 177 -19.49 -18.00 39.26
CA GLN A 177 -19.74 -17.68 40.64
C GLN A 177 -19.77 -19.01 41.47
N PRO A 178 -19.23 -18.99 42.69
CA PRO A 178 -19.33 -20.08 43.65
C PRO A 178 -20.70 -20.30 44.23
#